data_5e4b19e160b1730c6aa0ff2dfcbea434
#
_entry.id   5e4b19e160b1730c6aa0ff2dfcbea434
#
_cell.length_a   1.000
_cell.length_b   1.000
_cell.length_c   1.000
_cell.angle_alpha   90.00
_cell.angle_beta   90.00
_cell.angle_gamma   90.00
#
_symmetry.space_group_name_H-M   'P 1'
#
loop_
_entity.id
_entity.type
_entity.pdbx_description
1 polymer ?
#
loop_
_entity_poly.entity_id
_entity_poly.type
_entity_poly.pdbx_seq_one_letter_code
_entity_poly.pdbx_strand_id
1 'polypeptide(L)'
;MKLSRQLILLLAILSFSACQKEEGPDTDTPTGYESLQSKSEKRGVAFNFSQLPDIDIPNLGPACSWSYNWGVNLSAEASALFAQYGMDYCPMAWNANWNEDTFRAFKKAHPECKYLLAYNEPNLTDQANMVPATAAEDWGRLVAIARELDLKLIAPAMNYGTLEGYHDPWKWYDEFFAIEGVSWDDVDGIALHCYMGSAGGVKQFLDGFKKYGKPLWLTEFCNWSSNNVSADAQMKYMVETINMLEADPDVFRYAWFIPRGHGESQCHNSLLGSKSPFALTDLGKVFVNMSTQDKSLWYKAGTVIPAEHYNSCTGAIHLAPTDDSVGVLSLTDLKKDTAVDYQIEIPEDATYTLTLRFSTYFETALRVSLDGSSLGLADLPNTDYKWDIFKVDLPLSKGRHTLSLSGTTAFPVSLNYLSINKL
;
A
#
# COMPACT_ATOMS: atom_id res chain seq x y z
N MET A 1 -24.62 -37.61 45.83
CA MET A 1 -23.94 -38.10 44.63
C MET A 1 -24.54 -37.43 43.41
N LYS A 2 -23.92 -36.39 42.90
CA LYS A 2 -24.31 -35.73 41.64
C LYS A 2 -23.22 -35.99 40.62
N LEU A 3 -23.54 -36.77 39.56
CA LEU A 3 -22.68 -36.97 38.40
C LEU A 3 -22.70 -35.67 37.53
N SER A 4 -21.55 -35.10 37.36
CA SER A 4 -21.34 -34.06 36.36
C SER A 4 -21.14 -34.73 34.96
N ARG A 5 -22.02 -34.40 34.01
CA ARG A 5 -21.84 -34.73 32.60
C ARG A 5 -20.84 -33.74 32.02
N GLN A 6 -19.63 -34.18 31.74
CA GLN A 6 -18.73 -33.47 30.86
C GLN A 6 -19.19 -33.72 29.41
N LEU A 7 -19.54 -32.64 28.74
CA LEU A 7 -19.82 -32.61 27.30
C LEU A 7 -18.48 -32.55 26.59
N ILE A 8 -18.04 -33.65 26.01
CA ILE A 8 -16.87 -33.68 25.11
C ILE A 8 -17.37 -33.17 23.76
N LEU A 9 -16.97 -31.95 23.40
CA LEU A 9 -17.16 -31.39 22.06
C LEU A 9 -16.14 -32.06 21.14
N LEU A 10 -16.54 -33.06 20.35
CA LEU A 10 -15.74 -33.57 19.25
C LEU A 10 -15.74 -32.50 18.12
N LEU A 11 -14.65 -31.79 17.96
CA LEU A 11 -14.41 -31.02 16.73
C LEU A 11 -14.15 -32.05 15.61
N ALA A 12 -15.14 -32.26 14.77
CA ALA A 12 -14.94 -32.98 13.51
C ALA A 12 -14.19 -32.05 12.55
N ILE A 13 -12.92 -32.36 12.29
CA ILE A 13 -12.17 -31.75 11.20
C ILE A 13 -12.69 -32.41 9.91
N LEU A 14 -13.55 -31.71 9.19
CA LEU A 14 -13.99 -32.10 7.86
C LEU A 14 -12.90 -31.69 6.85
N SER A 15 -12.20 -32.65 6.28
CA SER A 15 -11.41 -32.45 5.07
C SER A 15 -12.35 -32.57 3.86
N PHE A 16 -12.40 -31.53 3.05
CA PHE A 16 -13.15 -31.53 1.80
C PHE A 16 -12.21 -31.93 0.67
N SER A 17 -12.44 -33.10 0.08
CA SER A 17 -11.72 -33.58 -1.09
C SER A 17 -12.72 -33.59 -2.25
N ALA A 18 -12.73 -32.52 -3.03
CA ALA A 18 -13.49 -32.49 -4.27
C ALA A 18 -12.76 -31.66 -5.32
N CYS A 19 -11.88 -32.31 -6.06
CA CYS A 19 -11.37 -31.76 -7.31
C CYS A 19 -12.18 -32.36 -8.45
N GLN A 20 -13.09 -31.58 -9.05
CA GLN A 20 -13.75 -31.98 -10.30
C GLN A 20 -12.93 -31.38 -11.45
N LYS A 21 -12.36 -32.23 -12.30
CA LYS A 21 -11.81 -31.81 -13.58
C LYS A 21 -12.99 -31.47 -14.50
N GLU A 22 -13.14 -30.23 -14.88
CA GLU A 22 -14.02 -29.83 -15.96
C GLU A 22 -13.27 -29.95 -17.30
N GLU A 23 -13.75 -30.80 -18.17
CA GLU A 23 -13.31 -30.89 -19.57
C GLU A 23 -14.19 -29.94 -20.42
N GLY A 24 -13.66 -28.74 -20.73
CA GLY A 24 -14.27 -27.78 -21.63
C GLY A 24 -13.77 -26.36 -21.37
N PRO A 25 -13.88 -25.43 -22.35
CA PRO A 25 -13.60 -24.03 -22.05
C PRO A 25 -14.65 -23.54 -21.04
N ASP A 26 -14.18 -23.09 -19.87
CA ASP A 26 -15.01 -22.50 -18.84
C ASP A 26 -15.68 -21.23 -19.41
N THR A 27 -16.97 -21.33 -19.74
CA THR A 27 -17.76 -20.22 -20.29
C THR A 27 -18.08 -19.15 -19.23
N ASP A 28 -17.76 -19.42 -17.97
CA ASP A 28 -17.99 -18.55 -16.82
C ASP A 28 -16.72 -17.78 -16.40
N THR A 29 -15.65 -17.84 -17.19
CA THR A 29 -14.42 -17.10 -16.88
C THR A 29 -14.67 -15.61 -17.10
N PRO A 30 -14.59 -14.77 -16.06
CA PRO A 30 -14.84 -13.34 -16.18
C PRO A 30 -13.79 -12.67 -17.08
N THR A 31 -14.24 -11.93 -18.08
CA THR A 31 -13.36 -11.15 -18.95
C THR A 31 -13.09 -9.77 -18.36
N GLY A 32 -12.15 -9.68 -17.46
CA GLY A 32 -11.73 -8.43 -16.83
C GLY A 32 -12.37 -8.18 -15.46
N TYR A 33 -11.58 -7.66 -14.55
CA TYR A 33 -12.04 -7.26 -13.23
C TYR A 33 -11.96 -5.75 -13.12
N GLU A 34 -13.09 -5.12 -12.80
CA GLU A 34 -13.05 -3.74 -12.30
C GLU A 34 -12.68 -3.80 -10.82
N SER A 35 -11.75 -2.95 -10.40
CA SER A 35 -11.46 -2.81 -8.98
C SER A 35 -12.69 -2.25 -8.28
N LEU A 36 -13.21 -3.00 -7.30
CA LEU A 36 -14.30 -2.56 -6.44
C LEU A 36 -13.79 -1.76 -5.23
N GLN A 37 -12.48 -1.77 -4.98
CA GLN A 37 -11.86 -1.07 -3.87
C GLN A 37 -11.82 0.44 -4.13
N SER A 38 -12.04 1.22 -3.08
CA SER A 38 -11.79 2.66 -3.09
C SER A 38 -10.29 2.92 -3.23
N LYS A 39 -9.94 4.00 -3.91
CA LYS A 39 -8.56 4.47 -3.96
C LYS A 39 -8.06 4.78 -2.54
N SER A 40 -6.83 4.38 -2.21
CA SER A 40 -6.24 4.67 -0.91
C SER A 40 -6.00 6.17 -0.74
N GLU A 41 -6.50 6.75 0.35
CA GLU A 41 -6.22 8.15 0.73
C GLU A 41 -4.74 8.37 1.12
N LYS A 42 -4.01 7.28 1.46
CA LYS A 42 -2.61 7.34 1.90
C LYS A 42 -1.61 7.29 0.75
N ARG A 43 -1.96 6.58 -0.36
CA ARG A 43 -1.01 6.21 -1.43
C ARG A 43 -0.71 7.37 -2.35
N GLY A 44 0.58 7.63 -2.55
CA GLY A 44 1.07 8.66 -3.46
C GLY A 44 2.43 8.32 -4.07
N VAL A 45 2.97 9.25 -4.82
CA VAL A 45 4.31 9.17 -5.42
C VAL A 45 5.05 10.49 -5.24
N ALA A 46 6.37 10.41 -5.01
CA ALA A 46 7.27 11.56 -5.04
C ALA A 46 7.79 11.70 -6.47
N PHE A 47 7.26 12.66 -7.25
CA PHE A 47 7.61 12.75 -8.66
C PHE A 47 7.33 14.11 -9.31
N ASN A 48 8.19 14.50 -10.22
CA ASN A 48 7.98 15.66 -11.07
C ASN A 48 7.37 15.26 -12.43
N PHE A 49 6.08 15.49 -12.58
CA PHE A 49 5.30 15.18 -13.80
C PHE A 49 5.52 16.19 -14.96
N SER A 50 6.68 16.81 -15.07
CA SER A 50 6.91 17.89 -16.05
C SER A 50 7.16 17.41 -17.49
N GLN A 51 7.54 16.13 -17.70
CA GLN A 51 7.95 15.64 -19.00
C GLN A 51 6.84 14.92 -19.79
N LEU A 52 6.09 14.05 -19.15
CA LEU A 52 5.07 13.19 -19.77
C LEU A 52 3.80 13.13 -18.89
N PRO A 53 3.22 14.30 -18.50
CA PRO A 53 2.08 14.30 -17.59
C PRO A 53 0.86 13.55 -18.16
N ASP A 54 0.62 13.64 -19.46
CA ASP A 54 -0.43 13.00 -20.23
C ASP A 54 -0.33 11.47 -20.32
N ILE A 55 0.83 10.92 -19.98
CA ILE A 55 1.08 9.48 -19.91
C ILE A 55 1.20 9.01 -18.45
N ASP A 56 2.02 9.72 -17.67
CA ASP A 56 2.40 9.28 -16.33
C ASP A 56 1.24 9.38 -15.33
N ILE A 57 0.48 10.47 -15.40
CA ILE A 57 -0.66 10.68 -14.49
C ILE A 57 -1.81 9.70 -14.80
N PRO A 58 -2.24 9.45 -16.04
CA PRO A 58 -3.22 8.41 -16.34
C PRO A 58 -2.83 6.99 -15.90
N ASN A 59 -1.54 6.66 -15.93
CA ASN A 59 -1.05 5.37 -15.44
C ASN A 59 -1.08 5.25 -13.92
N LEU A 60 -0.77 6.31 -13.17
CA LEU A 60 -0.62 6.28 -11.71
C LEU A 60 -1.83 6.84 -10.94
N GLY A 61 -2.54 7.78 -11.53
CA GLY A 61 -3.68 8.46 -10.94
C GLY A 61 -4.82 7.56 -10.45
N PRO A 62 -5.12 6.42 -11.08
CA PRO A 62 -6.10 5.48 -10.55
C PRO A 62 -5.77 4.98 -9.13
N ALA A 63 -4.50 4.93 -8.75
CA ALA A 63 -4.05 4.43 -7.45
C ALA A 63 -3.55 5.52 -6.49
N CYS A 64 -3.11 6.67 -7.02
CA CYS A 64 -2.50 7.74 -6.22
C CYS A 64 -3.51 8.81 -5.84
N SER A 65 -3.59 9.14 -4.55
CA SER A 65 -4.41 10.24 -4.02
C SER A 65 -3.64 11.53 -3.86
N TRP A 66 -2.32 11.50 -3.95
CA TRP A 66 -1.48 12.69 -3.79
C TRP A 66 -0.10 12.54 -4.41
N SER A 67 0.59 13.67 -4.57
CA SER A 67 1.98 13.73 -4.97
C SER A 67 2.63 15.06 -4.59
N TYR A 68 3.95 15.12 -4.64
CA TYR A 68 4.77 16.33 -4.57
C TYR A 68 6.01 16.18 -5.46
N ASN A 69 6.67 17.29 -5.76
CA ASN A 69 7.82 17.32 -6.69
C ASN A 69 9.01 18.14 -6.16
N TRP A 70 9.17 18.20 -4.85
CA TRP A 70 10.21 18.98 -4.14
C TRP A 70 10.15 20.49 -4.39
N GLY A 71 9.08 21.00 -4.97
CA GLY A 71 8.89 22.40 -5.29
C GLY A 71 7.48 22.90 -5.02
N VAL A 72 7.22 24.16 -5.41
CA VAL A 72 5.91 24.78 -5.18
C VAL A 72 4.98 24.55 -6.36
N ASN A 73 5.49 24.58 -7.59
CA ASN A 73 4.68 24.69 -8.79
C ASN A 73 4.39 23.35 -9.45
N LEU A 74 3.17 23.21 -9.92
CA LEU A 74 2.71 22.15 -10.81
C LEU A 74 2.41 22.76 -12.18
N SER A 75 2.72 22.06 -13.29
CA SER A 75 2.35 22.54 -14.63
C SER A 75 0.82 22.58 -14.79
N ALA A 76 0.32 23.48 -15.63
CA ALA A 76 -1.13 23.59 -15.88
C ALA A 76 -1.73 22.27 -16.40
N GLU A 77 -0.98 21.54 -17.24
CA GLU A 77 -1.38 20.24 -17.75
C GLU A 77 -1.47 19.18 -16.65
N ALA A 78 -0.43 19.05 -15.82
CA ALA A 78 -0.45 18.15 -14.68
C ALA A 78 -1.54 18.51 -13.67
N SER A 79 -1.78 19.82 -13.43
CA SER A 79 -2.85 20.31 -12.56
C SER A 79 -4.24 19.86 -13.03
N ALA A 80 -4.53 19.96 -14.34
CA ALA A 80 -5.80 19.52 -14.91
C ALA A 80 -5.99 17.99 -14.74
N LEU A 81 -4.93 17.22 -14.94
CA LEU A 81 -4.96 15.79 -14.76
C LEU A 81 -5.07 15.38 -13.29
N PHE A 82 -4.41 16.10 -12.36
CA PHE A 82 -4.57 15.88 -10.92
C PHE A 82 -6.03 16.07 -10.50
N ALA A 83 -6.68 17.13 -10.98
CA ALA A 83 -8.10 17.34 -10.73
C ALA A 83 -8.97 16.23 -11.31
N GLN A 84 -8.67 15.76 -12.53
CA GLN A 84 -9.40 14.66 -13.19
C GLN A 84 -9.29 13.36 -12.39
N TYR A 85 -8.11 13.03 -11.87
CA TYR A 85 -7.88 11.82 -11.10
C TYR A 85 -8.09 11.98 -9.58
N GLY A 86 -8.52 13.15 -9.11
CA GLY A 86 -8.72 13.41 -7.68
C GLY A 86 -7.42 13.22 -6.88
N MET A 87 -6.31 13.77 -7.38
CA MET A 87 -5.02 13.77 -6.72
C MET A 87 -4.75 15.12 -6.06
N ASP A 88 -4.35 15.12 -4.80
CA ASP A 88 -3.83 16.32 -4.13
C ASP A 88 -2.38 16.59 -4.56
N TYR A 89 -2.03 17.85 -4.76
CA TYR A 89 -0.64 18.26 -4.84
C TYR A 89 -0.21 18.96 -3.55
N CYS A 90 0.97 18.61 -3.03
CA CYS A 90 1.55 19.23 -1.85
C CYS A 90 2.78 20.04 -2.23
N PRO A 91 2.73 21.39 -2.22
CA PRO A 91 3.90 22.23 -2.41
C PRO A 91 4.91 22.04 -1.27
N MET A 92 6.20 22.27 -1.55
CA MET A 92 7.30 22.14 -0.60
C MET A 92 8.17 23.41 -0.54
N ALA A 93 8.48 23.84 0.67
CA ALA A 93 9.60 24.74 0.95
C ALA A 93 10.87 23.89 1.15
N TRP A 94 11.62 23.61 0.08
CA TRP A 94 12.71 22.63 0.07
C TRP A 94 13.85 22.95 1.07
N ASN A 95 14.15 24.23 1.28
CA ASN A 95 15.07 24.78 2.30
C ASN A 95 14.61 26.18 2.67
N ALA A 96 15.39 26.98 3.41
CA ALA A 96 15.05 28.36 3.78
C ALA A 96 15.02 29.36 2.61
N ASN A 97 15.43 28.96 1.41
CA ASN A 97 15.51 29.83 0.23
C ASN A 97 14.22 29.73 -0.62
N TRP A 98 13.06 29.99 -0.03
CA TRP A 98 11.76 29.99 -0.68
C TRP A 98 11.16 31.41 -0.77
N ASN A 99 10.12 31.57 -1.58
CA ASN A 99 9.50 32.87 -1.83
C ASN A 99 8.00 32.84 -1.49
N GLU A 100 7.55 33.77 -0.66
CA GLU A 100 6.15 33.89 -0.19
C GLU A 100 5.17 34.13 -1.33
N ASP A 101 5.51 35.01 -2.27
CA ASP A 101 4.62 35.33 -3.38
C ASP A 101 4.40 34.13 -4.31
N THR A 102 5.37 33.24 -4.40
CA THR A 102 5.20 31.95 -5.12
C THR A 102 4.15 31.08 -4.44
N PHE A 103 4.17 30.97 -3.12
CA PHE A 103 3.15 30.20 -2.37
C PHE A 103 1.77 30.87 -2.46
N ARG A 104 1.71 32.21 -2.37
CA ARG A 104 0.45 32.95 -2.54
C ARG A 104 -0.15 32.75 -3.94
N ALA A 105 0.70 32.83 -4.98
CA ALA A 105 0.29 32.60 -6.36
C ALA A 105 -0.18 31.17 -6.57
N PHE A 106 0.55 30.20 -6.02
CA PHE A 106 0.17 28.79 -6.05
C PHE A 106 -1.18 28.54 -5.37
N LYS A 107 -1.37 28.98 -4.13
CA LYS A 107 -2.63 28.78 -3.39
C LYS A 107 -3.81 29.48 -4.06
N LYS A 108 -3.59 30.64 -4.69
CA LYS A 108 -4.63 31.31 -5.50
C LYS A 108 -5.04 30.49 -6.72
N ALA A 109 -4.10 29.78 -7.35
CA ALA A 109 -4.37 28.89 -8.49
C ALA A 109 -4.95 27.53 -8.05
N HIS A 110 -4.60 27.08 -6.84
CA HIS A 110 -4.96 25.80 -6.25
C HIS A 110 -5.60 25.96 -4.87
N PRO A 111 -6.82 26.56 -4.80
CA PRO A 111 -7.50 26.81 -3.53
C PRO A 111 -7.83 25.52 -2.76
N GLU A 112 -7.93 24.39 -3.44
CA GLU A 112 -8.16 23.05 -2.89
C GLU A 112 -6.96 22.49 -2.11
N CYS A 113 -5.73 23.01 -2.35
CA CYS A 113 -4.52 22.55 -1.67
C CYS A 113 -4.62 22.74 -0.15
N LYS A 114 -4.30 21.70 0.61
CA LYS A 114 -4.48 21.65 2.07
C LYS A 114 -3.17 21.58 2.85
N TYR A 115 -2.06 21.21 2.22
CA TYR A 115 -0.82 20.88 2.91
C TYR A 115 0.38 21.61 2.33
N LEU A 116 1.34 21.93 3.18
CA LEU A 116 2.65 22.49 2.84
C LEU A 116 3.74 21.62 3.49
N LEU A 117 4.61 21.06 2.68
CA LEU A 117 5.77 20.31 3.16
C LEU A 117 6.90 21.28 3.51
N ALA A 118 7.50 21.11 4.69
CA ALA A 118 8.67 21.88 5.09
C ALA A 118 9.97 21.29 4.48
N TYR A 119 11.12 21.64 5.04
CA TYR A 119 12.45 21.39 4.49
C TYR A 119 12.72 19.93 4.14
N ASN A 120 13.41 19.73 3.02
CA ASN A 120 13.79 18.40 2.53
C ASN A 120 15.12 17.95 3.13
N GLU A 121 15.09 16.93 3.97
CA GLU A 121 16.27 16.29 4.59
C GLU A 121 17.29 17.28 5.14
N PRO A 122 16.91 18.16 6.07
CA PRO A 122 17.84 19.19 6.56
C PRO A 122 19.08 18.61 7.24
N ASN A 123 19.05 17.38 7.71
CA ASN A 123 20.17 16.66 8.30
C ASN A 123 21.09 15.92 7.30
N LEU A 124 20.93 16.16 6.00
CA LEU A 124 21.81 15.65 4.93
C LEU A 124 22.60 16.79 4.27
N THR A 125 23.91 16.58 4.13
CA THR A 125 24.84 17.61 3.60
C THR A 125 24.65 17.93 2.11
N ASP A 126 24.06 17.02 1.35
CA ASP A 126 23.75 17.14 -0.07
C ASP A 126 22.26 17.48 -0.35
N GLN A 127 21.48 17.71 0.71
CA GLN A 127 20.08 18.12 0.65
C GLN A 127 19.91 19.53 1.24
N ALA A 128 18.86 19.82 1.97
CA ALA A 128 18.66 21.17 2.52
C ALA A 128 19.81 21.65 3.43
N ASN A 129 20.53 20.72 4.04
CA ASN A 129 21.77 20.97 4.79
C ASN A 129 21.65 22.11 5.83
N MET A 130 20.74 21.93 6.76
CA MET A 130 20.38 22.92 7.77
C MET A 130 20.52 22.31 9.17
N VAL A 131 21.36 22.89 10.01
CA VAL A 131 21.31 22.57 11.46
C VAL A 131 20.03 23.13 12.07
N PRO A 132 19.55 22.60 13.23
CA PRO A 132 18.33 23.07 13.88
C PRO A 132 18.26 24.59 14.06
N ALA A 133 19.35 25.22 14.48
CA ALA A 133 19.41 26.67 14.66
C ALA A 133 19.16 27.46 13.38
N THR A 134 19.77 27.04 12.26
CA THR A 134 19.56 27.70 10.95
C THR A 134 18.15 27.49 10.43
N ALA A 135 17.57 26.31 10.63
CA ALA A 135 16.18 26.05 10.29
C ALA A 135 15.20 26.90 11.09
N ALA A 136 15.48 27.14 12.38
CA ALA A 136 14.66 27.95 13.27
C ALA A 136 14.63 29.43 12.86
N GLU A 137 15.73 29.98 12.29
CA GLU A 137 15.77 31.37 11.81
C GLU A 137 14.69 31.68 10.75
N ASP A 138 14.36 30.71 9.90
CA ASP A 138 13.33 30.83 8.85
C ASP A 138 11.96 30.33 9.30
N TRP A 139 11.87 29.50 10.36
CA TRP A 139 10.68 28.75 10.73
C TRP A 139 9.46 29.61 10.97
N GLY A 140 9.60 30.72 11.72
CA GLY A 140 8.51 31.63 12.00
C GLY A 140 7.87 32.22 10.74
N ARG A 141 8.67 32.47 9.68
CA ARG A 141 8.19 32.93 8.38
C ARG A 141 7.41 31.84 7.66
N LEU A 142 7.89 30.58 7.69
CA LEU A 142 7.21 29.44 7.07
C LEU A 142 5.87 29.14 7.77
N VAL A 143 5.83 29.19 9.09
CA VAL A 143 4.59 29.07 9.88
C VAL A 143 3.60 30.17 9.52
N ALA A 144 4.08 31.43 9.40
CA ALA A 144 3.23 32.56 9.07
C ALA A 144 2.57 32.42 7.71
N ILE A 145 3.30 32.02 6.66
CA ILE A 145 2.73 31.81 5.32
C ILE A 145 1.78 30.61 5.27
N ALA A 146 2.08 29.52 5.98
CA ALA A 146 1.18 28.37 6.07
C ALA A 146 -0.17 28.78 6.69
N ARG A 147 -0.15 29.54 7.78
CA ARG A 147 -1.36 30.08 8.44
C ARG A 147 -2.11 31.08 7.56
N GLU A 148 -1.39 32.04 6.92
CA GLU A 148 -1.99 33.00 5.98
C GLU A 148 -2.79 32.31 4.87
N LEU A 149 -2.25 31.20 4.36
CA LEU A 149 -2.80 30.47 3.22
C LEU A 149 -3.74 29.33 3.62
N ASP A 150 -4.05 29.16 4.90
CA ASP A 150 -4.85 28.04 5.42
C ASP A 150 -4.29 26.68 4.95
N LEU A 151 -2.98 26.48 5.12
CA LEU A 151 -2.28 25.25 4.82
C LEU A 151 -1.81 24.57 6.11
N LYS A 152 -2.06 23.29 6.21
CA LYS A 152 -1.51 22.42 7.24
C LYS A 152 -0.02 22.22 6.98
N LEU A 153 0.82 22.57 7.96
CA LEU A 153 2.26 22.48 7.82
C LEU A 153 2.76 21.11 8.26
N ILE A 154 3.52 20.45 7.40
CA ILE A 154 4.17 19.17 7.70
C ILE A 154 5.64 19.43 8.02
N ALA A 155 6.10 18.92 9.17
CA ALA A 155 7.46 19.09 9.67
C ALA A 155 8.52 18.66 8.63
N PRO A 156 9.77 19.18 8.73
CA PRO A 156 10.84 18.85 7.79
C PRO A 156 11.01 17.34 7.57
N ALA A 157 11.25 16.92 6.34
CA ALA A 157 11.44 15.50 6.03
C ALA A 157 12.77 14.99 6.60
N MET A 158 12.71 13.94 7.42
CA MET A 158 13.89 13.40 8.10
C MET A 158 14.25 12.01 7.58
N ASN A 159 15.55 11.78 7.48
CA ASN A 159 16.17 10.49 7.17
C ASN A 159 17.37 10.28 8.14
N TYR A 160 18.03 9.12 8.11
CA TYR A 160 19.36 9.02 8.71
C TYR A 160 20.33 9.95 8.00
N GLY A 161 20.93 10.87 8.75
CA GLY A 161 21.64 12.02 8.20
C GLY A 161 23.11 11.80 7.90
N THR A 162 23.67 12.70 7.09
CA THR A 162 25.11 12.81 6.83
C THR A 162 25.71 14.08 7.45
N LEU A 163 24.87 15.00 7.94
CA LEU A 163 25.32 16.23 8.60
C LEU A 163 25.97 15.89 9.95
N GLU A 164 27.16 16.42 10.19
CA GLU A 164 27.91 16.17 11.41
C GLU A 164 27.08 16.53 12.66
N GLY A 165 27.02 15.61 13.61
CA GLY A 165 26.23 15.74 14.83
C GLY A 165 24.76 15.40 14.68
N TYR A 166 24.23 15.15 13.45
CA TYR A 166 22.83 14.89 13.15
C TYR A 166 22.60 13.65 12.26
N HIS A 167 23.43 12.62 12.45
CA HIS A 167 23.21 11.31 11.81
C HIS A 167 21.93 10.65 12.30
N ASP A 168 21.55 10.92 13.54
CA ASP A 168 20.31 10.49 14.17
C ASP A 168 19.21 11.55 13.90
N PRO A 169 18.13 11.19 13.16
CA PRO A 169 17.06 12.11 12.84
C PRO A 169 16.27 12.61 14.04
N TRP A 170 16.13 11.77 15.10
CA TRP A 170 15.42 12.18 16.32
C TRP A 170 16.15 13.30 17.05
N LYS A 171 17.49 13.25 17.09
CA LYS A 171 18.29 14.31 17.68
C LYS A 171 18.06 15.66 17.00
N TRP A 172 17.98 15.67 15.66
CA TRP A 172 17.70 16.91 14.92
C TRP A 172 16.34 17.49 15.33
N TYR A 173 15.30 16.68 15.41
CA TYR A 173 13.98 17.14 15.82
C TYR A 173 13.93 17.55 17.28
N ASP A 174 14.53 16.77 18.18
CA ASP A 174 14.53 17.07 19.63
C ASP A 174 15.21 18.43 19.90
N GLU A 175 16.30 18.76 19.18
CA GLU A 175 16.96 20.06 19.26
C GLU A 175 16.17 21.18 18.57
N PHE A 176 15.60 20.93 17.39
CA PHE A 176 14.83 21.93 16.63
C PHE A 176 13.60 22.41 17.40
N PHE A 177 12.78 21.49 17.88
CA PHE A 177 11.57 21.80 18.63
C PHE A 177 11.83 22.24 20.09
N ALA A 178 13.08 22.24 20.54
CA ALA A 178 13.49 22.85 21.82
C ALA A 178 13.88 24.33 21.68
N ILE A 179 14.01 24.85 20.46
CA ILE A 179 14.37 26.25 20.20
C ILE A 179 13.18 27.15 20.51
N GLU A 180 13.43 28.26 21.21
CA GLU A 180 12.39 29.28 21.49
C GLU A 180 11.76 29.80 20.19
N GLY A 181 10.43 29.79 20.13
CA GLY A 181 9.65 30.19 18.94
C GLY A 181 9.40 29.07 17.92
N VAL A 182 9.88 27.86 18.16
CA VAL A 182 9.55 26.64 17.41
C VAL A 182 8.66 25.75 18.25
N SER A 183 7.54 25.29 17.73
CA SER A 183 6.59 24.50 18.50
C SER A 183 6.04 23.31 17.72
N TRP A 184 5.80 22.20 18.39
CA TRP A 184 5.03 21.09 17.86
C TRP A 184 3.58 21.47 17.49
N ASP A 185 3.06 22.58 18.07
CA ASP A 185 1.72 23.10 17.72
C ASP A 185 1.71 23.79 16.35
N ASP A 186 2.87 24.09 15.77
CA ASP A 186 2.97 24.67 14.44
C ASP A 186 2.77 23.64 13.32
N VAL A 187 2.88 22.34 13.61
CA VAL A 187 2.87 21.28 12.61
C VAL A 187 1.70 20.33 12.78
N ASP A 188 1.15 19.86 11.66
CA ASP A 188 0.01 18.94 11.55
C ASP A 188 0.44 17.50 11.23
N GLY A 189 1.73 17.25 10.98
CA GLY A 189 2.29 15.94 10.66
C GLY A 189 3.80 15.98 10.59
N ILE A 190 4.41 14.81 10.44
CA ILE A 190 5.87 14.59 10.38
C ILE A 190 6.22 13.93 9.06
N ALA A 191 7.06 14.56 8.24
CA ALA A 191 7.57 13.95 7.02
C ALA A 191 8.85 13.13 7.29
N LEU A 192 8.94 11.97 6.63
CA LEU A 192 10.01 11.00 6.81
C LEU A 192 10.42 10.40 5.47
N HIS A 193 11.71 10.11 5.30
CA HIS A 193 12.25 9.32 4.20
C HIS A 193 12.90 8.05 4.73
N CYS A 194 12.67 6.92 4.08
CA CYS A 194 13.21 5.65 4.53
C CYS A 194 13.56 4.74 3.35
N TYR A 195 14.83 4.40 3.22
CA TYR A 195 15.37 3.56 2.16
C TYR A 195 15.88 2.21 2.65
N MET A 196 15.31 1.71 3.76
CA MET A 196 15.65 0.41 4.34
C MET A 196 15.15 -0.74 3.48
N GLY A 197 15.83 -1.88 3.57
CA GLY A 197 15.58 -3.06 2.73
C GLY A 197 14.47 -4.00 3.18
N SER A 198 13.67 -3.66 4.20
CA SER A 198 12.57 -4.50 4.68
C SER A 198 11.44 -3.68 5.30
N ALA A 199 10.21 -4.19 5.19
CA ALA A 199 9.03 -3.59 5.82
C ALA A 199 9.18 -3.48 7.34
N GLY A 200 9.81 -4.47 7.99
CA GLY A 200 10.10 -4.43 9.43
C GLY A 200 11.05 -3.30 9.82
N GLY A 201 12.08 -3.03 9.00
CA GLY A 201 12.99 -1.90 9.20
C GLY A 201 12.26 -0.55 9.05
N VAL A 202 11.44 -0.40 8.01
CA VAL A 202 10.61 0.79 7.81
C VAL A 202 9.66 1.00 8.99
N LYS A 203 8.98 -0.06 9.44
CA LYS A 203 8.10 0.01 10.61
C LYS A 203 8.84 0.47 11.87
N GLN A 204 9.99 -0.12 12.16
CA GLN A 204 10.80 0.25 13.32
C GLN A 204 11.22 1.73 13.27
N PHE A 205 11.61 2.22 12.08
CA PHE A 205 11.95 3.62 11.87
C PHE A 205 10.75 4.53 12.15
N LEU A 206 9.58 4.25 11.57
CA LEU A 206 8.35 5.02 11.78
C LEU A 206 7.89 4.99 13.25
N ASP A 207 7.94 3.83 13.90
CA ASP A 207 7.56 3.67 15.30
C ASP A 207 8.39 4.59 16.24
N GLY A 208 9.65 4.87 15.88
CA GLY A 208 10.50 5.81 16.61
C GLY A 208 9.97 7.25 16.62
N PHE A 209 9.18 7.65 15.63
CA PHE A 209 8.60 9.00 15.53
C PHE A 209 7.20 9.11 16.14
N LYS A 210 6.53 8.01 16.46
CA LYS A 210 5.22 8.03 17.14
C LYS A 210 5.24 8.73 18.50
N LYS A 211 6.42 8.81 19.15
CA LYS A 211 6.61 9.54 20.41
C LYS A 211 6.21 11.02 20.34
N TYR A 212 6.18 11.62 19.14
CA TYR A 212 5.81 13.03 18.96
C TYR A 212 4.30 13.26 18.83
N GLY A 213 3.50 12.18 18.72
CA GLY A 213 2.03 12.24 18.70
C GLY A 213 1.43 12.93 17.48
N LYS A 214 2.16 12.95 16.36
CA LYS A 214 1.72 13.56 15.10
C LYS A 214 1.53 12.49 14.02
N PRO A 215 0.58 12.68 13.07
CA PRO A 215 0.43 11.81 11.91
C PRO A 215 1.72 11.70 11.09
N LEU A 216 2.08 10.48 10.67
CA LEU A 216 3.30 10.21 9.94
C LEU A 216 3.07 10.27 8.42
N TRP A 217 3.96 10.94 7.73
CA TRP A 217 4.02 11.04 6.29
C TRP A 217 5.33 10.41 5.82
N LEU A 218 5.28 9.19 5.27
CA LEU A 218 6.45 8.59 4.65
C LEU A 218 6.57 9.12 3.21
N THR A 219 7.15 10.32 3.06
CA THR A 219 7.15 11.06 1.80
C THR A 219 8.10 10.48 0.75
N GLU A 220 9.07 9.66 1.15
CA GLU A 220 9.89 8.87 0.23
C GLU A 220 10.22 7.50 0.81
N PHE A 221 10.02 6.45 -0.01
CA PHE A 221 10.52 5.13 0.32
C PHE A 221 10.66 4.24 -0.91
N CYS A 222 11.69 3.41 -0.91
CA CYS A 222 11.86 2.20 -1.71
C CYS A 222 12.98 1.38 -1.07
N ASN A 223 13.18 0.13 -1.49
CA ASN A 223 14.35 -0.61 -1.06
C ASN A 223 15.58 -0.12 -1.83
N TRP A 224 16.42 0.64 -1.17
CA TRP A 224 17.72 1.09 -1.67
C TRP A 224 18.84 0.74 -0.68
N SER A 225 18.71 -0.37 0.01
CA SER A 225 19.67 -0.82 1.03
C SER A 225 21.00 -1.28 0.44
N SER A 226 21.05 -1.56 -0.88
CA SER A 226 22.26 -1.94 -1.61
C SER A 226 22.16 -1.52 -3.07
N ASN A 227 23.29 -1.51 -3.79
CA ASN A 227 23.34 -1.17 -5.21
C ASN A 227 22.86 -2.30 -6.15
N ASN A 228 22.34 -3.40 -5.63
CA ASN A 228 21.95 -4.58 -6.41
C ASN A 228 20.61 -5.18 -5.90
N VAL A 229 19.61 -4.37 -5.67
CA VAL A 229 18.27 -4.86 -5.34
C VAL A 229 17.63 -5.41 -6.61
N SER A 230 17.31 -6.70 -6.65
CA SER A 230 16.65 -7.32 -7.80
C SER A 230 15.20 -6.84 -7.95
N ALA A 231 14.62 -6.99 -9.15
CA ALA A 231 13.22 -6.65 -9.41
C ALA A 231 12.25 -7.41 -8.48
N ASP A 232 12.50 -8.71 -8.26
CA ASP A 232 11.71 -9.54 -7.34
C ASP A 232 11.83 -9.06 -5.89
N ALA A 233 13.05 -8.76 -5.43
CA ALA A 233 13.26 -8.22 -4.08
C ALA A 233 12.59 -6.87 -3.87
N GLN A 234 12.61 -5.99 -4.89
CA GLN A 234 11.92 -4.69 -4.82
C GLN A 234 10.40 -4.86 -4.78
N MET A 235 9.87 -5.80 -5.56
CA MET A 235 8.43 -6.08 -5.61
C MET A 235 7.93 -6.65 -4.27
N LYS A 236 8.63 -7.62 -3.70
CA LYS A 236 8.31 -8.18 -2.37
C LYS A 236 8.35 -7.10 -1.29
N TYR A 237 9.45 -6.33 -1.27
CA TYR A 237 9.57 -5.18 -0.36
C TYR A 237 8.39 -4.21 -0.48
N MET A 238 8.02 -3.83 -1.72
CA MET A 238 6.93 -2.90 -1.96
C MET A 238 5.61 -3.42 -1.40
N VAL A 239 5.26 -4.67 -1.70
CA VAL A 239 4.00 -5.28 -1.25
C VAL A 239 3.95 -5.37 0.28
N GLU A 240 5.00 -5.89 0.91
CA GLU A 240 5.06 -6.02 2.37
C GLU A 240 5.01 -4.64 3.06
N THR A 241 5.75 -3.66 2.53
CA THR A 241 5.81 -2.31 3.10
C THR A 241 4.48 -1.58 2.94
N ILE A 242 3.88 -1.60 1.74
CA ILE A 242 2.58 -0.94 1.52
C ILE A 242 1.48 -1.60 2.36
N ASN A 243 1.45 -2.91 2.48
CA ASN A 243 0.50 -3.59 3.37
C ASN A 243 0.62 -3.12 4.82
N MET A 244 1.84 -2.95 5.32
CA MET A 244 2.10 -2.42 6.65
C MET A 244 1.65 -0.96 6.77
N LEU A 245 1.95 -0.11 5.77
CA LEU A 245 1.59 1.31 5.77
C LEU A 245 0.06 1.54 5.69
N GLU A 246 -0.66 0.74 4.87
CA GLU A 246 -2.13 0.79 4.80
C GLU A 246 -2.76 0.39 6.14
N ALA A 247 -2.21 -0.62 6.80
CA ALA A 247 -2.72 -1.12 8.08
C ALA A 247 -2.42 -0.21 9.28
N ASP A 248 -1.37 0.62 9.24
CA ASP A 248 -0.94 1.45 10.37
C ASP A 248 -1.79 2.74 10.47
N PRO A 249 -2.60 2.93 11.52
CA PRO A 249 -3.45 4.12 11.68
C PRO A 249 -2.65 5.41 11.90
N ASP A 250 -1.39 5.35 12.36
CA ASP A 250 -0.55 6.51 12.58
C ASP A 250 0.07 7.03 11.27
N VAL A 251 0.08 6.21 10.21
CA VAL A 251 0.52 6.61 8.87
C VAL A 251 -0.63 7.33 8.17
N PHE A 252 -0.46 8.62 7.92
CA PHE A 252 -1.44 9.44 7.22
C PHE A 252 -1.27 9.37 5.70
N ARG A 253 -0.02 9.46 5.20
CA ARG A 253 0.31 9.39 3.77
C ARG A 253 1.65 8.71 3.56
N TYR A 254 1.83 8.09 2.38
CA TYR A 254 3.11 7.57 1.93
C TYR A 254 3.28 7.80 0.42
N ALA A 255 4.53 7.98 -0.05
CA ALA A 255 4.84 8.19 -1.45
C ALA A 255 6.01 7.32 -1.91
N TRP A 256 5.80 6.55 -2.96
CA TRP A 256 6.83 5.74 -3.57
C TRP A 256 7.90 6.61 -4.24
N PHE A 257 9.15 6.34 -3.99
CA PHE A 257 10.30 6.95 -4.63
C PHE A 257 10.96 5.94 -5.58
N ILE A 258 10.89 6.11 -6.88
CA ILE A 258 10.33 7.18 -7.72
C ILE A 258 9.74 6.55 -9.00
N PRO A 259 8.62 7.02 -9.58
CA PRO A 259 7.98 6.44 -10.76
C PRO A 259 8.87 6.24 -11.98
N ARG A 260 9.76 7.18 -12.28
CA ARG A 260 10.81 7.06 -13.30
C ARG A 260 12.15 7.23 -12.62
N GLY A 261 12.59 6.20 -11.93
CA GLY A 261 13.79 6.22 -11.12
C GLY A 261 14.98 5.59 -11.82
N HIS A 262 15.89 5.18 -10.98
CA HIS A 262 17.06 4.40 -11.37
C HIS A 262 16.58 2.98 -11.66
N GLY A 263 16.42 2.65 -12.94
CA GLY A 263 15.91 1.35 -13.37
C GLY A 263 16.86 0.18 -13.04
N GLU A 264 17.05 -0.68 -14.02
CA GLU A 264 17.74 -1.96 -13.92
C GLU A 264 19.17 -1.91 -13.32
N SER A 265 19.80 -0.73 -13.24
CA SER A 265 21.21 -0.62 -12.81
C SER A 265 21.43 -0.52 -11.30
N GLN A 266 20.40 -0.25 -10.48
CA GLN A 266 20.58 -0.02 -9.03
C GLN A 266 19.55 -0.73 -8.16
N CYS A 267 18.26 -0.35 -8.19
CA CYS A 267 17.28 -0.86 -7.25
C CYS A 267 15.93 -1.22 -7.87
N HIS A 268 15.78 -1.21 -9.19
CA HIS A 268 14.55 -1.58 -9.91
C HIS A 268 13.27 -0.89 -9.37
N ASN A 269 13.36 0.37 -8.91
CA ASN A 269 12.26 1.06 -8.26
C ASN A 269 11.30 1.78 -9.22
N SER A 270 11.54 1.73 -10.55
CA SER A 270 10.70 2.40 -11.54
C SER A 270 9.33 1.75 -11.70
N LEU A 271 8.26 2.53 -11.55
CA LEU A 271 6.89 2.11 -11.81
C LEU A 271 6.51 2.21 -13.30
N LEU A 272 7.22 3.08 -14.04
CA LEU A 272 6.96 3.40 -15.44
C LEU A 272 8.16 3.03 -16.32
N GLY A 273 7.89 2.48 -17.49
CA GLY A 273 8.92 2.11 -18.46
C GLY A 273 9.63 3.34 -19.05
N SER A 274 10.92 3.20 -19.34
CA SER A 274 11.75 4.28 -19.90
C SER A 274 11.61 4.44 -21.42
N LYS A 275 10.89 3.54 -22.10
CA LYS A 275 10.70 3.52 -23.55
C LYS A 275 9.22 3.56 -23.91
N SER A 276 8.89 4.19 -25.07
CA SER A 276 7.52 4.15 -25.60
C SER A 276 7.00 2.70 -25.69
N PRO A 277 5.75 2.44 -25.25
CA PRO A 277 4.70 3.39 -24.91
C PRO A 277 4.74 3.92 -23.46
N PHE A 278 5.84 3.80 -22.72
CA PHE A 278 6.03 4.26 -21.35
C PHE A 278 5.01 3.67 -20.34
N ALA A 279 4.57 2.45 -20.62
CA ALA A 279 3.58 1.73 -19.84
C ALA A 279 4.11 1.41 -18.42
N LEU A 280 3.21 0.97 -17.55
CA LEU A 280 3.58 0.44 -16.23
C LEU A 280 4.57 -0.74 -16.39
N THR A 281 5.61 -0.72 -15.56
CA THR A 281 6.45 -1.90 -15.32
C THR A 281 5.66 -2.95 -14.55
N ASP A 282 6.20 -4.15 -14.34
CA ASP A 282 5.55 -5.14 -13.48
C ASP A 282 5.43 -4.64 -12.04
N LEU A 283 6.44 -3.91 -11.53
CA LEU A 283 6.35 -3.22 -10.26
C LEU A 283 5.22 -2.17 -10.25
N GLY A 284 5.10 -1.41 -11.33
CA GLY A 284 4.03 -0.43 -11.51
C GLY A 284 2.64 -1.06 -11.55
N LYS A 285 2.48 -2.20 -12.24
CA LYS A 285 1.22 -2.95 -12.24
C LYS A 285 0.82 -3.38 -10.83
N VAL A 286 1.78 -3.89 -10.04
CA VAL A 286 1.54 -4.26 -8.64
C VAL A 286 1.18 -3.03 -7.82
N PHE A 287 1.93 -1.92 -7.91
CA PHE A 287 1.66 -0.69 -7.18
C PHE A 287 0.25 -0.14 -7.41
N VAL A 288 -0.21 -0.17 -8.67
CA VAL A 288 -1.51 0.40 -9.05
C VAL A 288 -2.68 -0.49 -8.63
N ASN A 289 -2.50 -1.83 -8.71
CA ASN A 289 -3.62 -2.76 -8.56
C ASN A 289 -3.67 -3.49 -7.21
N MET A 290 -2.63 -3.40 -6.37
CA MET A 290 -2.63 -4.08 -5.08
C MET A 290 -3.66 -3.49 -4.10
N SER A 291 -4.04 -4.30 -3.10
CA SER A 291 -5.01 -3.94 -2.08
C SER A 291 -4.78 -2.54 -1.48
N THR A 292 -5.88 -1.83 -1.26
CA THR A 292 -5.96 -0.62 -0.42
C THR A 292 -6.41 -0.94 1.00
N GLN A 293 -6.63 -2.22 1.31
CA GLN A 293 -7.20 -2.71 2.56
C GLN A 293 -8.49 -1.96 2.97
N ASP A 294 -9.34 -1.65 1.96
CA ASP A 294 -10.57 -0.89 2.15
C ASP A 294 -11.51 -1.61 3.14
N LYS A 295 -11.60 -1.08 4.35
CA LYS A 295 -12.46 -1.63 5.42
C LYS A 295 -13.94 -1.31 5.23
N SER A 296 -14.28 -0.43 4.31
CA SER A 296 -15.68 -0.09 4.01
C SER A 296 -16.32 -1.02 2.98
N LEU A 297 -15.49 -1.72 2.19
CA LEU A 297 -15.94 -2.59 1.12
C LEU A 297 -16.36 -3.96 1.65
N TRP A 298 -17.57 -4.38 1.25
CA TRP A 298 -18.15 -5.70 1.50
C TRP A 298 -18.51 -6.33 0.16
N TYR A 299 -17.84 -7.42 -0.19
CA TYR A 299 -18.09 -8.15 -1.45
C TYR A 299 -19.39 -8.93 -1.35
N LYS A 300 -20.35 -8.63 -2.21
CA LYS A 300 -21.61 -9.35 -2.26
C LYS A 300 -21.42 -10.75 -2.86
N ALA A 301 -22.18 -11.72 -2.36
CA ALA A 301 -22.26 -13.03 -3.02
C ALA A 301 -22.61 -12.85 -4.51
N GLY A 302 -21.98 -13.61 -5.39
CA GLY A 302 -22.05 -13.46 -6.84
C GLY A 302 -20.92 -12.58 -7.43
N THR A 303 -20.14 -11.89 -6.61
CA THR A 303 -18.99 -11.11 -7.08
C THR A 303 -17.77 -12.01 -7.28
N VAL A 304 -17.05 -11.81 -8.38
CA VAL A 304 -15.69 -12.33 -8.53
C VAL A 304 -14.74 -11.35 -7.87
N ILE A 305 -13.97 -11.83 -6.92
CA ILE A 305 -13.06 -11.03 -6.09
C ILE A 305 -11.64 -11.33 -6.54
N PRO A 306 -10.90 -10.38 -7.13
CA PRO A 306 -9.47 -10.54 -7.39
C PRO A 306 -8.73 -10.88 -6.10
N ALA A 307 -7.84 -11.87 -6.15
CA ALA A 307 -7.18 -12.34 -4.94
C ALA A 307 -6.31 -11.26 -4.26
N GLU A 308 -5.80 -10.32 -5.02
CA GLU A 308 -5.06 -9.15 -4.52
C GLU A 308 -5.92 -8.11 -3.79
N HIS A 309 -7.26 -8.20 -3.86
CA HIS A 309 -8.17 -7.23 -3.25
C HIS A 309 -8.65 -7.64 -1.85
N TYR A 310 -7.77 -8.21 -1.04
CA TYR A 310 -8.06 -8.54 0.37
C TYR A 310 -8.29 -7.25 1.22
N ASN A 311 -9.11 -7.35 2.25
CA ASN A 311 -9.37 -6.24 3.18
C ASN A 311 -8.36 -6.20 4.35
N SER A 312 -7.65 -7.31 4.60
CA SER A 312 -6.50 -7.40 5.49
C SER A 312 -5.64 -8.61 5.15
N CYS A 313 -4.42 -8.61 5.63
CA CYS A 313 -3.52 -9.74 5.48
C CYS A 313 -2.65 -9.94 6.71
N THR A 314 -2.10 -11.13 6.83
CA THR A 314 -1.14 -11.52 7.88
C THR A 314 0.07 -12.19 7.23
N GLY A 315 1.25 -11.87 7.74
CA GLY A 315 2.50 -12.43 7.24
C GLY A 315 2.99 -11.75 5.95
N ALA A 316 4.02 -12.31 5.35
CA ALA A 316 4.64 -11.81 4.12
C ALA A 316 3.81 -12.26 2.90
N ILE A 317 2.85 -11.43 2.51
CA ILE A 317 2.06 -11.61 1.30
C ILE A 317 2.83 -11.06 0.11
N HIS A 318 2.87 -11.81 -0.98
CA HIS A 318 3.51 -11.40 -2.23
C HIS A 318 2.50 -11.36 -3.37
N LEU A 319 2.71 -10.42 -4.28
CA LEU A 319 1.93 -10.22 -5.49
C LEU A 319 2.85 -10.17 -6.70
N ALA A 320 2.38 -10.64 -7.82
CA ALA A 320 3.03 -10.47 -9.13
C ALA A 320 1.97 -10.29 -10.23
N PRO A 321 2.31 -9.72 -11.39
CA PRO A 321 1.46 -9.82 -12.56
C PRO A 321 1.11 -11.28 -12.85
N THR A 322 -0.17 -11.54 -13.08
CA THR A 322 -0.62 -12.90 -13.34
C THR A 322 -0.23 -13.38 -14.74
N ASP A 323 0.05 -14.66 -14.89
CA ASP A 323 0.18 -15.36 -16.17
C ASP A 323 -1.10 -16.13 -16.54
N ASP A 324 -2.16 -16.03 -15.74
CA ASP A 324 -3.48 -16.55 -16.08
C ASP A 324 -4.11 -15.74 -17.23
N SER A 325 -5.10 -16.33 -17.90
CA SER A 325 -5.85 -15.70 -18.98
C SER A 325 -6.75 -14.54 -18.52
N VAL A 326 -6.92 -14.36 -17.20
CA VAL A 326 -7.80 -13.35 -16.58
C VAL A 326 -7.09 -12.64 -15.42
N GLY A 327 -7.57 -11.44 -15.07
CA GLY A 327 -7.01 -10.65 -13.97
C GLY A 327 -5.78 -9.85 -14.36
N VAL A 328 -5.21 -9.15 -13.39
CA VAL A 328 -4.01 -8.31 -13.54
C VAL A 328 -2.88 -8.84 -12.66
N LEU A 329 -3.20 -9.18 -11.42
CA LEU A 329 -2.25 -9.72 -10.44
C LEU A 329 -2.70 -11.11 -9.96
N SER A 330 -1.80 -11.76 -9.24
CA SER A 330 -2.10 -12.90 -8.40
C SER A 330 -1.33 -12.82 -7.08
N LEU A 331 -1.91 -13.39 -6.04
CA LEU A 331 -1.16 -13.77 -4.85
C LEU A 331 -0.23 -14.91 -5.22
N THR A 332 1.06 -14.82 -4.89
CA THR A 332 2.05 -15.81 -5.36
C THR A 332 2.63 -16.68 -4.26
N ASP A 333 2.35 -16.39 -3.00
CA ASP A 333 3.08 -17.03 -1.88
C ASP A 333 2.19 -17.21 -0.63
N LEU A 334 0.95 -17.66 -0.83
CA LEU A 334 0.06 -18.00 0.28
C LEU A 334 0.45 -19.38 0.85
N LYS A 335 1.12 -19.37 2.02
CA LYS A 335 1.71 -20.55 2.66
C LYS A 335 1.56 -20.46 4.18
N LYS A 336 2.12 -21.41 4.92
CA LYS A 336 2.13 -21.39 6.39
C LYS A 336 2.57 -20.02 6.92
N ASP A 337 1.86 -19.53 7.95
CA ASP A 337 2.07 -18.26 8.61
C ASP A 337 1.65 -17.03 7.76
N THR A 338 0.98 -17.24 6.63
CA THR A 338 0.34 -16.16 5.85
C THR A 338 -1.16 -16.38 5.71
N ALA A 339 -1.92 -15.27 5.68
CA ALA A 339 -3.37 -15.29 5.48
C ALA A 339 -3.84 -14.00 4.79
N VAL A 340 -4.97 -14.10 4.09
CA VAL A 340 -5.71 -12.98 3.54
C VAL A 340 -7.18 -13.06 3.94
N ASP A 341 -7.78 -11.90 4.23
CA ASP A 341 -9.16 -11.79 4.67
C ASP A 341 -9.96 -10.97 3.68
N TYR A 342 -11.16 -11.44 3.39
CA TYR A 342 -12.15 -10.78 2.53
C TYR A 342 -13.43 -10.52 3.32
N GLN A 343 -13.89 -9.27 3.33
CA GLN A 343 -15.19 -8.92 3.91
C GLN A 343 -16.28 -9.25 2.89
N ILE A 344 -17.19 -10.17 3.24
CA ILE A 344 -18.24 -10.66 2.36
C ILE A 344 -19.63 -10.37 2.92
N GLU A 345 -20.61 -10.14 2.05
CA GLU A 345 -22.01 -9.93 2.41
C GLU A 345 -22.89 -11.02 1.79
N ILE A 346 -23.51 -11.83 2.67
CA ILE A 346 -24.39 -12.95 2.32
C ILE A 346 -25.84 -12.51 2.46
N PRO A 347 -26.63 -12.56 1.37
CA PRO A 347 -27.98 -11.99 1.36
C PRO A 347 -29.03 -12.83 2.11
N GLU A 348 -28.83 -14.13 2.24
CA GLU A 348 -29.78 -15.07 2.89
C GLU A 348 -29.07 -16.34 3.37
N ASP A 349 -29.70 -17.07 4.32
CA ASP A 349 -29.22 -18.37 4.76
C ASP A 349 -29.37 -19.40 3.64
N ALA A 350 -28.26 -19.92 3.12
CA ALA A 350 -28.26 -20.93 2.05
C ALA A 350 -26.91 -21.67 1.99
N THR A 351 -26.84 -22.67 1.13
CA THR A 351 -25.56 -23.23 0.69
C THR A 351 -24.98 -22.40 -0.44
N TYR A 352 -23.71 -22.08 -0.33
CA TYR A 352 -22.95 -21.32 -1.32
C TYR A 352 -21.72 -22.10 -1.74
N THR A 353 -21.40 -22.06 -3.00
CA THR A 353 -20.15 -22.61 -3.53
C THR A 353 -19.05 -21.55 -3.46
N LEU A 354 -18.01 -21.81 -2.66
CA LEU A 354 -16.75 -21.08 -2.73
C LEU A 354 -15.93 -21.63 -3.89
N THR A 355 -15.57 -20.78 -4.83
CA THR A 355 -14.67 -21.09 -5.95
C THR A 355 -13.34 -20.38 -5.75
N LEU A 356 -12.23 -21.11 -5.92
CA LEU A 356 -10.87 -20.56 -5.92
C LEU A 356 -10.19 -20.85 -7.27
N ARG A 357 -9.67 -19.83 -7.92
CA ARG A 357 -8.77 -19.97 -9.09
C ARG A 357 -7.34 -19.98 -8.57
N PHE A 358 -6.68 -21.14 -8.66
CA PHE A 358 -5.41 -21.38 -7.99
C PHE A 358 -4.38 -22.05 -8.90
N SER A 359 -3.13 -21.99 -8.48
CA SER A 359 -2.00 -22.73 -9.09
C SER A 359 -1.05 -23.18 -8.01
N THR A 360 -0.53 -24.40 -8.13
CA THR A 360 0.42 -25.02 -7.18
C THR A 360 1.43 -25.89 -7.91
N TYR A 361 2.57 -26.14 -7.26
CA TYR A 361 3.54 -27.15 -7.71
C TYR A 361 3.56 -28.40 -6.81
N PHE A 362 3.05 -28.30 -5.59
CA PHE A 362 2.95 -29.43 -4.65
C PHE A 362 1.50 -29.57 -4.20
N GLU A 363 1.12 -30.78 -3.80
CA GLU A 363 -0.13 -30.95 -3.04
C GLU A 363 -0.02 -30.15 -1.75
N THR A 364 -1.04 -29.34 -1.46
CA THR A 364 -1.10 -28.46 -0.32
C THR A 364 -2.54 -28.19 0.09
N ALA A 365 -2.76 -27.42 1.14
CA ALA A 365 -4.09 -27.05 1.56
C ALA A 365 -4.16 -25.62 2.07
N LEU A 366 -5.28 -24.95 1.82
CA LEU A 366 -5.64 -23.72 2.47
C LEU A 366 -6.71 -23.99 3.54
N ARG A 367 -6.55 -23.38 4.71
CA ARG A 367 -7.62 -23.33 5.70
C ARG A 367 -8.61 -22.26 5.27
N VAL A 368 -9.88 -22.65 5.18
CA VAL A 368 -11.00 -21.73 4.98
C VAL A 368 -11.63 -21.46 6.33
N SER A 369 -11.77 -20.22 6.72
CA SER A 369 -12.39 -19.80 7.98
C SER A 369 -13.42 -18.70 7.73
N LEU A 370 -14.46 -18.64 8.57
CA LEU A 370 -15.47 -17.59 8.57
C LEU A 370 -15.56 -17.01 9.99
N ASP A 371 -15.40 -15.71 10.14
CA ASP A 371 -15.41 -15.01 11.43
C ASP A 371 -14.49 -15.66 12.48
N GLY A 372 -13.31 -16.09 12.04
CA GLY A 372 -12.31 -16.76 12.87
C GLY A 372 -12.58 -18.25 13.16
N SER A 373 -13.73 -18.79 12.74
CA SER A 373 -14.07 -20.21 12.91
C SER A 373 -13.70 -21.00 11.65
N SER A 374 -12.92 -22.09 11.79
CA SER A 374 -12.54 -22.93 10.66
C SER A 374 -13.77 -23.64 10.08
N LEU A 375 -13.98 -23.51 8.77
CA LEU A 375 -14.96 -24.27 8.01
C LEU A 375 -14.37 -25.60 7.46
N GLY A 376 -13.05 -25.68 7.29
CA GLY A 376 -12.37 -26.86 6.77
C GLY A 376 -11.08 -26.51 6.03
N LEU A 377 -10.60 -27.50 5.27
CA LEU A 377 -9.44 -27.37 4.39
C LEU A 377 -9.88 -27.47 2.93
N ALA A 378 -9.35 -26.57 2.12
CA ALA A 378 -9.35 -26.70 0.68
C ALA A 378 -8.09 -27.48 0.29
N ASP A 379 -8.23 -28.78 0.05
CA ASP A 379 -7.12 -29.64 -0.38
C ASP A 379 -6.87 -29.39 -1.87
N LEU A 380 -5.72 -28.82 -2.19
CA LEU A 380 -5.32 -28.39 -3.52
C LEU A 380 -4.30 -29.37 -4.11
N PRO A 381 -4.61 -29.99 -5.26
CA PRO A 381 -3.66 -30.90 -5.94
C PRO A 381 -2.49 -30.13 -6.54
N ASN A 382 -1.42 -30.84 -6.87
CA ASN A 382 -0.38 -30.34 -7.73
C ASN A 382 -0.94 -30.06 -9.14
N THR A 383 -0.83 -28.83 -9.59
CA THR A 383 -1.28 -28.40 -10.93
C THR A 383 -0.14 -28.19 -11.92
N ASP A 384 1.10 -28.46 -11.53
CA ASP A 384 2.30 -28.21 -12.34
C ASP A 384 2.38 -26.75 -12.81
N TYR A 385 2.09 -25.83 -11.88
CA TYR A 385 1.98 -24.38 -12.09
C TYR A 385 0.89 -23.96 -13.09
N LYS A 386 -0.02 -24.84 -13.49
CA LYS A 386 -1.17 -24.48 -14.32
C LYS A 386 -2.30 -23.96 -13.43
N TRP A 387 -3.06 -23.03 -13.96
CA TRP A 387 -4.24 -22.53 -13.28
C TRP A 387 -5.36 -23.56 -13.34
N ASP A 388 -5.98 -23.83 -12.18
CA ASP A 388 -7.09 -24.77 -12.00
C ASP A 388 -8.14 -24.16 -11.07
N ILE A 389 -9.29 -24.82 -10.96
CA ILE A 389 -10.43 -24.38 -10.14
C ILE A 389 -10.68 -25.37 -9.02
N PHE A 390 -10.73 -24.88 -7.79
CA PHE A 390 -11.24 -25.61 -6.64
C PHE A 390 -12.62 -25.09 -6.28
N LYS A 391 -13.57 -25.99 -5.99
CA LYS A 391 -14.92 -25.66 -5.56
C LYS A 391 -15.28 -26.42 -4.28
N VAL A 392 -15.95 -25.76 -3.33
CA VAL A 392 -16.48 -26.35 -2.12
C VAL A 392 -17.77 -25.67 -1.70
N ASP A 393 -18.75 -26.47 -1.30
CA ASP A 393 -20.04 -25.99 -0.84
C ASP A 393 -20.02 -25.73 0.67
N LEU A 394 -20.44 -24.53 1.07
CA LEU A 394 -20.41 -24.05 2.45
C LEU A 394 -21.79 -23.56 2.86
N PRO A 395 -22.35 -24.04 4.00
CA PRO A 395 -23.56 -23.44 4.58
C PRO A 395 -23.21 -22.09 5.18
N LEU A 396 -23.68 -21.00 4.59
CA LEU A 396 -23.45 -19.64 5.06
C LEU A 396 -24.75 -19.01 5.54
N SER A 397 -24.69 -18.29 6.66
CA SER A 397 -25.80 -17.52 7.17
C SER A 397 -25.87 -16.14 6.53
N LYS A 398 -27.07 -15.56 6.50
CA LYS A 398 -27.28 -14.18 6.11
C LYS A 398 -26.48 -13.24 7.01
N GLY A 399 -25.78 -12.29 6.43
CA GLY A 399 -25.03 -11.28 7.18
C GLY A 399 -23.74 -10.85 6.52
N ARG A 400 -22.97 -10.09 7.28
CA ARG A 400 -21.61 -9.66 6.94
C ARG A 400 -20.63 -10.54 7.68
N HIS A 401 -19.66 -11.09 6.95
CA HIS A 401 -18.71 -12.06 7.45
C HIS A 401 -17.30 -11.75 6.96
N THR A 402 -16.30 -12.19 7.70
CA THR A 402 -14.91 -12.20 7.27
C THR A 402 -14.55 -13.62 6.82
N LEU A 403 -14.34 -13.79 5.52
CA LEU A 403 -13.79 -15.02 4.94
C LEU A 403 -12.26 -14.94 4.97
N SER A 404 -11.61 -15.89 5.63
CA SER A 404 -10.16 -15.97 5.71
C SER A 404 -9.63 -17.18 4.95
N LEU A 405 -8.59 -16.97 4.14
CA LEU A 405 -7.80 -18.03 3.51
C LEU A 405 -6.40 -18.00 4.08
N SER A 406 -5.97 -19.09 4.72
CA SER A 406 -4.63 -19.18 5.30
C SER A 406 -3.88 -20.42 4.85
N GLY A 407 -2.60 -20.29 4.58
CA GLY A 407 -1.75 -21.41 4.21
C GLY A 407 -1.51 -22.36 5.39
N THR A 408 -1.50 -23.66 5.13
CA THR A 408 -1.30 -24.70 6.16
C THR A 408 0.06 -25.37 6.10
N THR A 409 0.72 -25.32 4.96
CA THR A 409 2.02 -25.94 4.69
C THR A 409 3.07 -24.90 4.28
N ALA A 410 4.33 -25.31 4.19
CA ALA A 410 5.41 -24.46 3.64
C ALA A 410 5.33 -24.31 2.11
N PHE A 411 4.49 -25.09 1.44
CA PHE A 411 4.32 -25.02 -0.01
C PHE A 411 3.37 -23.90 -0.39
N PRO A 412 3.79 -22.96 -1.26
CA PRO A 412 3.01 -21.82 -1.64
C PRO A 412 1.84 -22.18 -2.57
N VAL A 413 0.75 -21.45 -2.42
CA VAL A 413 -0.37 -21.40 -3.35
C VAL A 413 -0.38 -20.06 -4.03
N SER A 414 -0.54 -20.05 -5.35
CA SER A 414 -0.91 -18.85 -6.09
C SER A 414 -2.43 -18.79 -6.24
N LEU A 415 -3.02 -17.62 -5.98
CA LEU A 415 -4.45 -17.35 -6.16
C LEU A 415 -4.63 -16.18 -7.13
N ASN A 416 -5.53 -16.35 -8.10
CA ASN A 416 -5.91 -15.29 -9.02
C ASN A 416 -7.22 -14.61 -8.58
N TYR A 417 -8.26 -15.39 -8.32
CA TYR A 417 -9.53 -14.89 -7.82
C TYR A 417 -10.27 -15.89 -6.93
N LEU A 418 -11.27 -15.39 -6.24
CA LEU A 418 -12.29 -16.20 -5.57
C LEU A 418 -13.69 -15.67 -5.88
N SER A 419 -14.68 -16.53 -5.74
CA SER A 419 -16.09 -16.13 -5.77
C SER A 419 -16.94 -16.98 -4.82
N ILE A 420 -18.09 -16.43 -4.40
CA ILE A 420 -19.05 -17.10 -3.54
C ILE A 420 -20.40 -17.00 -4.22
N ASN A 421 -20.90 -18.10 -4.74
CA ASN A 421 -22.16 -18.13 -5.49
C ASN A 421 -23.18 -19.00 -4.78
N LYS A 422 -24.44 -18.57 -4.70
CA LYS A 422 -25.51 -19.39 -4.19
C LYS A 422 -25.69 -20.64 -5.06
N LEU A 423 -25.78 -21.82 -4.40
CA LEU A 423 -26.01 -23.10 -5.06
C LEU A 423 -27.42 -23.19 -5.66
#